data_9ac00ae7dcbdcf0dbdb8ae850624487b
#
_entry.id   9ac00ae7dcbdcf0dbdb8ae850624487b
#
_cell.length_a   1.000
_cell.length_b   1.000
_cell.length_c   1.000
_cell.angle_alpha   90.00
_cell.angle_beta   90.00
_cell.angle_gamma   90.00
#
_symmetry.space_group_name_H-M   'P 1'
#
loop_
_entity.id
_entity.type
_entity.pdbx_description
1 polymer ?
#
loop_
_entity_poly.entity_id
_entity_poly.type
_entity_poly.pdbx_seq_one_letter_code
_entity_poly.pdbx_strand_id
1 'polypeptide(L)'
;MQRGRRRILSLGQLLVLALSLAGCGFQLRQTPDFAFKSVYLAVAPTSQLGTELKRHLAASNVELVSDASQQAQAQAILDILSEVRTKTVVGVSATGQVREFQLRLNLKFRLRTPQGKELIPETELVQQRALTYDEVFALAKEGEEQLLYRNMQSDIVQQILRRMAAVKSL
;
A
#
# COMPACT_ATOMS: atom_id res chain seq x y z
N MET A 1 -56.70 -19.46 -18.72
CA MET A 1 -55.87 -19.69 -17.50
C MET A 1 -54.36 -19.72 -17.71
N GLN A 2 -53.82 -19.63 -18.94
CA GLN A 2 -52.33 -19.71 -19.20
C GLN A 2 -51.59 -18.37 -18.99
N ARG A 3 -52.22 -17.21 -19.04
CA ARG A 3 -51.55 -15.90 -18.91
C ARG A 3 -51.04 -15.60 -17.49
N GLY A 4 -51.68 -16.15 -16.46
CA GLY A 4 -51.24 -15.96 -15.07
C GLY A 4 -49.94 -16.73 -14.70
N ARG A 5 -49.83 -17.97 -15.20
CA ARG A 5 -48.64 -18.83 -14.92
C ARG A 5 -47.34 -18.27 -15.51
N ARG A 6 -47.40 -17.65 -16.70
CA ARG A 6 -46.23 -17.02 -17.33
C ARG A 6 -45.74 -15.79 -16.58
N ARG A 7 -46.65 -14.99 -15.99
CA ARG A 7 -46.28 -13.81 -15.18
C ARG A 7 -45.65 -14.19 -13.85
N ILE A 8 -46.07 -15.29 -13.23
CA ILE A 8 -45.53 -15.78 -11.97
C ILE A 8 -44.10 -16.36 -12.21
N LEU A 9 -43.90 -17.06 -13.32
CA LEU A 9 -42.58 -17.58 -13.71
C LEU A 9 -41.56 -16.46 -14.03
N SER A 10 -42.01 -15.40 -14.72
CA SER A 10 -41.13 -14.26 -15.02
C SER A 10 -40.81 -13.42 -13.78
N LEU A 11 -41.72 -13.28 -12.82
CA LEU A 11 -41.42 -12.64 -11.53
C LEU A 11 -40.41 -13.45 -10.70
N GLY A 12 -40.53 -14.77 -10.68
CA GLY A 12 -39.59 -15.66 -9.99
C GLY A 12 -38.16 -15.58 -10.59
N GLN A 13 -38.06 -15.55 -11.92
CA GLN A 13 -36.77 -15.38 -12.61
C GLN A 13 -36.14 -14.03 -12.32
N LEU A 14 -36.91 -12.93 -12.30
CA LEU A 14 -36.41 -11.60 -11.95
C LEU A 14 -35.93 -11.53 -10.49
N LEU A 15 -36.63 -12.19 -9.57
CA LEU A 15 -36.25 -12.23 -8.17
C LEU A 15 -34.96 -13.01 -7.95
N VAL A 16 -34.78 -14.16 -8.63
CA VAL A 16 -33.55 -14.96 -8.57
C VAL A 16 -32.37 -14.19 -9.17
N LEU A 17 -32.59 -13.47 -10.27
CA LEU A 17 -31.55 -12.63 -10.90
C LEU A 17 -31.15 -11.44 -9.99
N ALA A 18 -32.10 -10.82 -9.30
CA ALA A 18 -31.85 -9.74 -8.35
C ALA A 18 -31.05 -10.24 -7.11
N LEU A 19 -31.39 -11.44 -6.59
CA LEU A 19 -30.64 -12.04 -5.48
C LEU A 19 -29.20 -12.43 -5.86
N SER A 20 -28.96 -12.87 -7.09
CA SER A 20 -27.60 -13.22 -7.55
C SER A 20 -26.70 -11.99 -7.75
N LEU A 21 -27.25 -10.81 -8.06
CA LEU A 21 -26.50 -9.55 -8.13
C LEU A 21 -26.14 -8.98 -6.74
N ALA A 22 -26.94 -9.26 -5.72
CA ALA A 22 -26.66 -8.82 -4.34
C ALA A 22 -25.51 -9.62 -3.67
N GLY A 23 -25.17 -10.79 -4.21
CA GLY A 23 -24.08 -11.65 -3.69
C GLY A 23 -22.68 -11.21 -4.08
N CYS A 24 -22.50 -10.28 -5.03
CA CYS A 24 -21.21 -9.67 -5.33
C CYS A 24 -20.88 -8.67 -4.21
N GLY A 25 -20.17 -9.11 -3.18
CA GLY A 25 -19.69 -8.30 -2.06
C GLY A 25 -18.72 -7.19 -2.48
N PHE A 26 -19.12 -6.33 -3.42
CA PHE A 26 -18.36 -5.16 -3.83
C PHE A 26 -18.41 -4.11 -2.71
N GLN A 27 -17.48 -4.23 -1.77
CA GLN A 27 -17.25 -3.19 -0.78
C GLN A 27 -16.35 -2.10 -1.38
N LEU A 28 -16.89 -0.89 -1.50
CA LEU A 28 -16.10 0.30 -1.74
C LEU A 28 -14.98 0.36 -0.68
N ARG A 29 -13.74 0.56 -1.13
CA ARG A 29 -12.57 0.70 -0.25
C ARG A 29 -12.82 1.88 0.70
N GLN A 30 -13.16 1.57 1.95
CA GLN A 30 -13.32 2.59 2.99
C GLN A 30 -11.96 3.21 3.30
N THR A 31 -11.95 4.52 3.53
CA THR A 31 -10.78 5.22 4.08
C THR A 31 -10.46 4.61 5.45
N PRO A 32 -9.20 4.27 5.74
CA PRO A 32 -8.83 3.74 7.04
C PRO A 32 -9.19 4.73 8.15
N ASP A 33 -9.80 4.24 9.22
CA ASP A 33 -10.00 5.00 10.45
C ASP A 33 -8.83 4.76 11.39
N PHE A 34 -8.29 5.82 11.98
CA PHE A 34 -7.12 5.78 12.85
C PHE A 34 -7.50 6.16 14.29
N ALA A 35 -6.87 5.51 15.27
CA ALA A 35 -7.04 5.84 16.68
C ALA A 35 -6.48 7.23 17.07
N PHE A 36 -5.73 7.87 16.17
CA PHE A 36 -5.15 9.20 16.34
C PHE A 36 -5.65 10.15 15.26
N LYS A 37 -5.72 11.44 15.60
CA LYS A 37 -6.17 12.50 14.69
C LYS A 37 -5.02 13.34 14.13
N SER A 38 -3.83 13.26 14.73
CA SER A 38 -2.65 13.97 14.26
C SER A 38 -1.42 13.06 14.25
N VAL A 39 -0.59 13.19 13.21
CA VAL A 39 0.63 12.40 13.05
C VAL A 39 1.78 13.25 12.52
N TYR A 40 2.97 13.05 13.08
CA TYR A 40 4.22 13.54 12.55
C TYR A 40 4.90 12.43 11.73
N LEU A 41 5.33 12.75 10.50
CA LEU A 41 6.06 11.82 9.64
C LEU A 41 7.55 12.14 9.68
N ALA A 42 8.32 11.33 10.40
CA ALA A 42 9.77 11.41 10.43
C ALA A 42 10.36 10.71 9.20
N VAL A 43 10.38 11.43 8.09
CA VAL A 43 10.83 10.95 6.78
C VAL A 43 11.56 12.07 6.05
N ALA A 44 12.52 11.73 5.18
CA ALA A 44 13.23 12.73 4.39
C ALA A 44 12.23 13.58 3.56
N PRO A 45 12.40 14.92 3.50
CA PRO A 45 11.47 15.81 2.79
C PRO A 45 11.29 15.46 1.31
N THR A 46 12.32 14.91 0.67
CA THR A 46 12.33 14.51 -0.75
C THR A 46 11.82 13.09 -0.99
N SER A 47 11.42 12.36 0.06
CA SER A 47 10.97 10.97 -0.05
C SER A 47 9.64 10.88 -0.81
N GLN A 48 9.64 10.07 -1.89
CA GLN A 48 8.43 9.74 -2.63
C GLN A 48 7.44 8.95 -1.76
N LEU A 49 7.95 8.03 -0.93
CA LEU A 49 7.18 7.29 0.06
C LEU A 49 6.51 8.24 1.06
N GLY A 50 7.25 9.21 1.58
CA GLY A 50 6.72 10.23 2.48
C GLY A 50 5.61 11.06 1.84
N THR A 51 5.77 11.44 0.57
CA THR A 51 4.76 12.18 -0.20
C THR A 51 3.48 11.35 -0.37
N GLU A 52 3.61 10.07 -0.65
CA GLU A 52 2.47 9.16 -0.82
C GLU A 52 1.74 8.91 0.51
N LEU A 53 2.49 8.69 1.61
CA LEU A 53 1.93 8.58 2.96
C LEU A 53 1.15 9.84 3.36
N LYS A 54 1.72 11.02 3.16
CA LYS A 54 1.05 12.32 3.44
C LYS A 54 -0.29 12.43 2.72
N ARG A 55 -0.31 12.11 1.43
CA ARG A 55 -1.54 12.15 0.63
C ARG A 55 -2.64 11.23 1.17
N HIS A 56 -2.29 9.98 1.54
CA HIS A 56 -3.26 9.04 2.06
C HIS A 56 -3.76 9.40 3.46
N LEU A 57 -2.88 9.86 4.35
CA LEU A 57 -3.25 10.30 5.70
C LEU A 57 -4.17 11.54 5.65
N ALA A 58 -3.84 12.53 4.82
CA ALA A 58 -4.68 13.69 4.61
C ALA A 58 -6.09 13.32 4.06
N ALA A 59 -6.15 12.35 3.14
CA ALA A 59 -7.42 11.82 2.62
C ALA A 59 -8.26 11.08 3.67
N SER A 60 -7.65 10.67 4.79
CA SER A 60 -8.29 10.00 5.93
C SER A 60 -8.58 10.96 7.10
N ASN A 61 -8.61 12.27 6.86
CA ASN A 61 -8.84 13.31 7.87
C ASN A 61 -7.85 13.28 9.06
N VAL A 62 -6.61 12.83 8.82
CA VAL A 62 -5.52 12.89 9.80
C VAL A 62 -4.73 14.17 9.58
N GLU A 63 -4.60 14.98 10.61
CA GLU A 63 -3.78 16.20 10.60
C GLU A 63 -2.29 15.84 10.52
N LEU A 64 -1.59 16.44 9.56
CA LEU A 64 -0.17 16.23 9.38
C LEU A 64 0.62 17.36 10.06
N VAL A 65 1.34 17.01 11.10
CA VAL A 65 2.33 17.90 11.72
C VAL A 65 3.57 17.90 10.83
N SER A 66 3.88 19.03 10.21
CA SER A 66 4.97 19.12 9.22
C SER A 66 6.27 19.65 9.82
N ASP A 67 6.20 20.38 10.94
CA ASP A 67 7.34 20.99 11.60
C ASP A 67 7.92 20.04 12.65
N ALA A 68 9.23 19.77 12.55
CA ALA A 68 9.95 18.93 13.51
C ALA A 68 9.94 19.51 14.93
N SER A 69 9.88 20.85 15.08
CA SER A 69 9.76 21.53 16.38
C SER A 69 8.41 21.25 17.06
N GLN A 70 7.38 20.94 16.29
CA GLN A 70 6.04 20.64 16.76
C GLN A 70 5.75 19.14 16.88
N GLN A 71 6.76 18.29 16.67
CA GLN A 71 6.62 16.84 16.76
C GLN A 71 5.96 16.39 18.07
N ALA A 72 6.24 17.06 19.18
CA ALA A 72 5.65 16.76 20.49
C ALA A 72 4.13 17.04 20.59
N GLN A 73 3.56 17.79 19.65
CA GLN A 73 2.13 18.12 19.60
C GLN A 73 1.33 17.05 18.81
N ALA A 74 2.00 16.22 18.03
CA ALA A 74 1.36 15.11 17.33
C ALA A 74 0.91 14.03 18.33
N GLN A 75 -0.19 13.36 18.03
CA GLN A 75 -0.64 12.21 18.84
C GLN A 75 0.18 10.94 18.53
N ALA A 76 0.66 10.82 17.31
CA ALA A 76 1.51 9.71 16.88
C ALA A 76 2.69 10.21 16.04
N ILE A 77 3.77 9.46 16.03
CA ILE A 77 4.98 9.69 15.23
C ILE A 77 5.27 8.44 14.44
N LEU A 78 5.25 8.55 13.12
CA LEU A 78 5.69 7.48 12.22
C LEU A 78 7.14 7.73 11.83
N ASP A 79 8.05 6.93 12.38
CA ASP A 79 9.46 6.94 12.02
C ASP A 79 9.70 5.98 10.85
N ILE A 80 10.25 6.47 9.74
CA ILE A 80 10.81 5.65 8.67
C ILE A 80 12.30 5.50 8.96
N LEU A 81 12.69 4.29 9.40
CA LEU A 81 14.04 4.01 9.89
C LEU A 81 15.01 3.70 8.75
N SER A 82 14.53 3.00 7.72
CA SER A 82 15.34 2.73 6.53
C SER A 82 14.44 2.43 5.32
N GLU A 83 14.91 2.80 4.13
CA GLU A 83 14.36 2.41 2.84
C GLU A 83 15.54 2.00 1.95
N VAL A 84 15.61 0.72 1.56
CA VAL A 84 16.70 0.15 0.78
C VAL A 84 16.14 -0.54 -0.47
N ARG A 85 16.64 -0.12 -1.63
CA ARG A 85 16.35 -0.75 -2.93
C ARG A 85 17.55 -1.56 -3.35
N THR A 86 17.34 -2.82 -3.72
CA THR A 86 18.39 -3.70 -4.24
C THR A 86 17.95 -4.33 -5.55
N LYS A 87 18.91 -4.48 -6.46
CA LYS A 87 18.78 -5.19 -7.73
C LYS A 87 19.85 -6.25 -7.81
N THR A 88 19.46 -7.49 -7.93
CA THR A 88 20.37 -8.64 -7.93
C THR A 88 20.13 -9.48 -9.18
N VAL A 89 21.20 -9.90 -9.84
CA VAL A 89 21.12 -10.86 -10.95
C VAL A 89 20.74 -12.23 -10.38
N VAL A 90 19.65 -12.81 -10.89
CA VAL A 90 19.15 -14.14 -10.47
C VAL A 90 19.09 -15.13 -11.62
N GLY A 91 19.22 -14.66 -12.87
CA GLY A 91 19.23 -15.51 -14.05
C GLY A 91 20.22 -15.05 -15.10
N VAL A 92 20.99 -16.02 -15.66
CA VAL A 92 21.91 -15.81 -16.77
C VAL A 92 21.68 -16.85 -17.84
N SER A 93 21.98 -16.52 -19.11
CA SER A 93 21.97 -17.47 -20.22
C SER A 93 23.17 -18.42 -20.16
N ALA A 94 23.16 -19.44 -21.01
CA ALA A 94 24.30 -20.36 -21.18
C ALA A 94 25.61 -19.64 -21.62
N THR A 95 25.49 -18.46 -22.21
CA THR A 95 26.63 -17.59 -22.61
C THR A 95 27.01 -16.55 -21.55
N GLY A 96 26.42 -16.60 -20.34
CA GLY A 96 26.72 -15.70 -19.24
C GLY A 96 26.02 -14.33 -19.30
N GLN A 97 25.16 -14.09 -20.29
CA GLN A 97 24.38 -12.85 -20.37
C GLN A 97 23.26 -12.82 -19.33
N VAL A 98 23.05 -11.68 -18.69
CA VAL A 98 21.95 -11.48 -17.73
C VAL A 98 20.61 -11.64 -18.44
N ARG A 99 19.70 -12.42 -17.82
CA ARG A 99 18.33 -12.65 -18.30
C ARG A 99 17.27 -12.25 -17.30
N GLU A 100 17.62 -12.19 -16.02
CA GLU A 100 16.67 -11.86 -14.98
C GLU A 100 17.34 -11.16 -13.80
N PHE A 101 16.70 -10.11 -13.34
CA PHE A 101 17.00 -9.45 -12.06
C PHE A 101 15.89 -9.70 -11.05
N GLN A 102 16.24 -9.80 -9.79
CA GLN A 102 15.34 -9.64 -8.68
C GLN A 102 15.47 -8.23 -8.12
N LEU A 103 14.38 -7.50 -8.15
CA LEU A 103 14.24 -6.21 -7.49
C LEU A 103 13.67 -6.44 -6.10
N ARG A 104 14.24 -5.79 -5.09
CA ARG A 104 13.78 -5.84 -3.71
C ARG A 104 13.70 -4.42 -3.15
N LEU A 105 12.60 -4.13 -2.46
CA LEU A 105 12.42 -2.94 -1.65
C LEU A 105 12.21 -3.38 -0.21
N ASN A 106 13.13 -2.98 0.66
CA ASN A 106 13.09 -3.25 2.09
C ASN A 106 12.87 -1.93 2.83
N LEU A 107 11.88 -1.89 3.70
CA LEU A 107 11.54 -0.73 4.51
C LEU A 107 11.39 -1.13 5.97
N LYS A 108 12.02 -0.36 6.86
CA LYS A 108 11.81 -0.47 8.32
C LYS A 108 11.12 0.77 8.84
N PHE A 109 10.12 0.57 9.65
CA PHE A 109 9.35 1.65 10.27
C PHE A 109 8.92 1.26 11.69
N ARG A 110 8.53 2.26 12.47
CA ARG A 110 7.82 2.11 13.74
C ARG A 110 6.80 3.22 13.93
N LEU A 111 5.80 2.99 14.74
CA LEU A 111 4.84 4.01 15.19
C LEU A 111 4.95 4.13 16.69
N ARG A 112 5.07 5.35 17.20
CA ARG A 112 5.16 5.64 18.64
C ARG A 112 4.39 6.90 19.02
N THR A 113 4.12 7.07 20.31
CA THR A 113 3.66 8.38 20.82
C THR A 113 4.85 9.33 21.02
N PRO A 114 4.63 10.64 21.16
CA PRO A 114 5.69 11.60 21.51
C PRO A 114 6.41 11.25 22.80
N GLN A 115 5.73 10.58 23.76
CA GLN A 115 6.27 10.15 25.05
C GLN A 115 7.14 8.87 24.94
N GLY A 116 7.22 8.29 23.72
CA GLY A 116 8.05 7.12 23.46
C GLY A 116 7.33 5.77 23.60
N LYS A 117 6.02 5.74 23.93
CA LYS A 117 5.26 4.47 23.94
C LYS A 117 5.17 3.94 22.51
N GLU A 118 5.62 2.72 22.30
CA GLU A 118 5.50 2.04 21.01
C GLU A 118 4.07 1.57 20.76
N LEU A 119 3.48 2.01 19.64
CA LEU A 119 2.17 1.58 19.15
C LEU A 119 2.34 0.46 18.12
N ILE A 120 3.36 0.56 17.29
CA ILE A 120 3.86 -0.48 16.37
C ILE A 120 5.37 -0.52 16.57
N PRO A 121 5.93 -1.66 17.05
CA PRO A 121 7.38 -1.80 17.20
C PRO A 121 8.09 -1.76 15.85
N GLU A 122 9.42 -1.67 15.88
CA GLU A 122 10.21 -1.73 14.65
C GLU A 122 9.78 -2.93 13.82
N THR A 123 9.33 -2.62 12.62
CA THR A 123 8.72 -3.59 11.70
C THR A 123 9.36 -3.45 10.33
N GLU A 124 9.76 -4.58 9.78
CA GLU A 124 10.31 -4.68 8.44
C GLU A 124 9.23 -5.11 7.45
N LEU A 125 9.16 -4.40 6.32
CA LEU A 125 8.33 -4.73 5.16
C LEU A 125 9.22 -4.97 3.96
N VAL A 126 9.01 -6.08 3.27
CA VAL A 126 9.78 -6.48 2.09
C VAL A 126 8.84 -6.71 0.93
N GLN A 127 9.16 -6.09 -0.20
CA GLN A 127 8.54 -6.36 -1.49
C GLN A 127 9.60 -6.85 -2.47
N GLN A 128 9.22 -7.77 -3.36
CA GLN A 128 10.10 -8.32 -4.39
C GLN A 128 9.35 -8.42 -5.71
N ARG A 129 10.07 -8.16 -6.81
CA ARG A 129 9.57 -8.37 -8.18
C ARG A 129 10.70 -8.91 -9.05
N ALA A 130 10.36 -9.83 -9.95
CA ALA A 130 11.24 -10.25 -11.01
C ALA A 130 11.19 -9.23 -12.16
N LEU A 131 12.33 -8.96 -12.77
CA LEU A 131 12.47 -8.17 -13.97
C LEU A 131 13.24 -8.98 -15.00
N THR A 132 12.55 -9.46 -16.04
CA THR A 132 13.22 -10.07 -17.19
C THR A 132 14.04 -9.02 -17.91
N TYR A 133 15.25 -9.37 -18.31
CA TYR A 133 16.19 -8.45 -18.93
C TYR A 133 16.64 -8.96 -20.29
N ASP A 134 16.71 -8.02 -21.25
CA ASP A 134 17.34 -8.21 -22.53
C ASP A 134 18.11 -6.93 -22.87
N GLU A 135 19.38 -7.09 -23.21
CA GLU A 135 20.27 -5.96 -23.49
C GLU A 135 19.81 -5.11 -24.67
N VAL A 136 19.14 -5.71 -25.66
CA VAL A 136 18.58 -5.00 -26.81
C VAL A 136 17.52 -3.98 -26.39
N PHE A 137 16.82 -4.24 -25.28
CA PHE A 137 15.74 -3.39 -24.75
C PHE A 137 16.13 -2.67 -23.45
N ALA A 138 17.41 -2.50 -23.15
CA ALA A 138 17.92 -1.98 -21.88
C ALA A 138 17.19 -0.69 -21.43
N LEU A 139 17.03 0.29 -22.33
CA LEU A 139 16.37 1.57 -22.01
C LEU A 139 14.88 1.38 -21.60
N ALA A 140 14.16 0.49 -22.30
CA ALA A 140 12.77 0.16 -21.94
C ALA A 140 12.71 -0.56 -20.57
N LYS A 141 13.71 -1.39 -20.29
CA LYS A 141 13.83 -2.12 -19.01
C LYS A 141 14.13 -1.20 -17.82
N GLU A 142 14.84 -0.10 -18.02
CA GLU A 142 15.01 0.92 -16.97
C GLU A 142 13.67 1.58 -16.59
N GLY A 143 12.84 1.89 -17.58
CA GLY A 143 11.49 2.42 -17.34
C GLY A 143 10.59 1.42 -16.59
N GLU A 144 10.66 0.13 -16.97
CA GLU A 144 9.94 -0.96 -16.31
C GLU A 144 10.41 -1.13 -14.85
N GLU A 145 11.72 -1.10 -14.61
CA GLU A 145 12.29 -1.17 -13.26
C GLU A 145 11.76 -0.06 -12.35
N GLN A 146 11.76 1.18 -12.84
CA GLN A 146 11.22 2.31 -12.08
C GLN A 146 9.74 2.14 -11.77
N LEU A 147 8.96 1.61 -12.71
CA LEU A 147 7.54 1.33 -12.51
C LEU A 147 7.35 0.25 -11.44
N LEU A 148 8.13 -0.82 -11.48
CA LEU A 148 8.09 -1.89 -10.48
C LEU A 148 8.42 -1.38 -9.08
N TYR A 149 9.46 -0.53 -8.92
CA TYR A 149 9.77 0.09 -7.63
C TYR A 149 8.65 1.00 -7.13
N ARG A 150 8.01 1.79 -7.99
CA ARG A 150 6.84 2.60 -7.59
C ARG A 150 5.69 1.73 -7.11
N ASN A 151 5.39 0.64 -7.81
CA ASN A 151 4.32 -0.29 -7.42
C ASN A 151 4.63 -0.96 -6.08
N MET A 152 5.87 -1.44 -5.86
CA MET A 152 6.31 -2.00 -4.59
C MET A 152 6.22 -0.97 -3.44
N GLN A 153 6.57 0.29 -3.70
CA GLN A 153 6.43 1.37 -2.74
C GLN A 153 4.97 1.60 -2.36
N SER A 154 4.07 1.68 -3.34
CA SER A 154 2.63 1.83 -3.07
C SER A 154 2.07 0.65 -2.27
N ASP A 155 2.50 -0.59 -2.56
CA ASP A 155 2.13 -1.77 -1.77
C ASP A 155 2.59 -1.65 -0.31
N ILE A 156 3.80 -1.15 -0.07
CA ILE A 156 4.35 -0.91 1.28
C ILE A 156 3.55 0.18 1.99
N VAL A 157 3.28 1.32 1.34
CA VAL A 157 2.45 2.39 1.90
C VAL A 157 1.11 1.85 2.36
N GLN A 158 0.44 1.04 1.55
CA GLN A 158 -0.82 0.42 1.93
C GLN A 158 -0.70 -0.53 3.12
N GLN A 159 0.42 -1.25 3.24
CA GLN A 159 0.67 -2.11 4.39
C GLN A 159 0.88 -1.29 5.67
N ILE A 160 1.64 -0.18 5.60
CA ILE A 160 1.83 0.74 6.73
C ILE A 160 0.48 1.27 7.19
N LEU A 161 -0.33 1.84 6.28
CA LEU A 161 -1.64 2.40 6.60
C LEU A 161 -2.58 1.39 7.24
N ARG A 162 -2.62 0.14 6.73
CA ARG A 162 -3.41 -0.92 7.36
C ARG A 162 -2.95 -1.26 8.78
N ARG A 163 -1.63 -1.30 9.03
CA ARG A 163 -1.10 -1.55 10.37
C ARG A 163 -1.37 -0.40 11.32
N MET A 164 -1.25 0.84 10.84
CA MET A 164 -1.62 2.04 11.62
C MET A 164 -3.10 2.04 11.98
N ALA A 165 -4.00 1.66 11.05
CA ALA A 165 -5.43 1.55 11.30
C ALA A 165 -5.81 0.40 12.26
N ALA A 166 -4.95 -0.61 12.40
CA ALA A 166 -5.16 -1.71 13.35
C ALA A 166 -4.85 -1.32 14.82
N VAL A 167 -4.19 -0.18 15.05
CA VAL A 167 -3.95 0.37 16.39
C VAL A 167 -5.28 0.86 16.95
N LYS A 168 -5.68 0.33 18.13
CA LYS A 168 -6.99 0.63 18.74
C LYS A 168 -6.95 1.74 19.78
N SER A 169 -5.78 2.03 20.35
CA SER A 169 -5.61 3.05 21.40
C SER A 169 -4.17 3.59 21.40
N LEU A 170 -4.02 4.83 21.80
CA LEU A 170 -2.73 5.50 22.03
C LEU A 170 -2.15 5.14 23.39
#